data_bdb5ad27991502c2eb722c7a884a636c
#
_entry.id   bdb5ad27991502c2eb722c7a884a636c
#
_cell.length_a   1.000
_cell.length_b   1.000
_cell.length_c   1.000
_cell.angle_alpha   90.00
_cell.angle_beta   90.00
_cell.angle_gamma   90.00
#
_symmetry.space_group_name_H-M   'P 1'
#
loop_
_entity.id
_entity.type
_entity.pdbx_description
1 polymer ?
#
loop_
_entity_poly.entity_id
_entity_poly.type
_entity_poly.pdbx_seq_one_letter_code
_entity_poly.pdbx_strand_id
1 'polypeptide(L)'
;NYGCLAISGLLLITFFGLLALGFSGYEYLKGYVFTTMIFAGVTAALFYPEYFIQIGNFKVTTLIIPLIQIIMFGMGTSMSLNDFASIFKSPKGVMIGVTAQLGIMPIIGFILAKISNFPPEIAAGIVLIGCSPSGVASNVMAYLAKANLALSITITSIATLIAPFITPLLMSLLAGEFIEIDIFAMMWSIIKMIIIPIGSGLLFNKLRGNRVTVSYTHLRAHETEA
;
A
#
# COMPACT_ATOMS: atom_id res chain seq x y z
N ASN A 1 2.01 31.10 -20.32
CA ASN A 1 3.12 30.35 -19.63
C ASN A 1 2.94 28.83 -19.55
N TYR A 2 1.97 28.24 -20.27
CA TYR A 2 1.75 26.79 -20.26
C TYR A 2 2.93 26.01 -20.88
N GLY A 3 3.61 26.54 -21.88
CA GLY A 3 4.77 25.89 -22.51
C GLY A 3 5.98 25.74 -21.57
N CYS A 4 6.22 26.71 -20.71
CA CYS A 4 7.33 26.67 -19.75
C CYS A 4 7.06 25.59 -18.64
N LEU A 5 5.82 25.47 -18.19
CA LEU A 5 5.38 24.44 -17.23
C LEU A 5 5.48 23.02 -17.82
N ALA A 6 5.10 22.83 -19.08
CA ALA A 6 5.21 21.54 -19.75
C ALA A 6 6.69 21.11 -19.92
N ILE A 7 7.57 22.04 -20.32
CA ILE A 7 9.01 21.77 -20.47
C ILE A 7 9.63 21.42 -19.11
N SER A 8 9.28 22.16 -18.03
CA SER A 8 9.79 21.86 -16.68
C SER A 8 9.32 20.48 -16.17
N GLY A 9 8.08 20.10 -16.46
CA GLY A 9 7.57 18.77 -16.14
C GLY A 9 8.35 17.65 -16.83
N LEU A 10 8.61 17.80 -18.14
CA LEU A 10 9.38 16.84 -18.91
C LEU A 10 10.82 16.71 -18.38
N LEU A 11 11.46 17.84 -18.06
CA LEU A 11 12.81 17.84 -17.49
C LEU A 11 12.88 17.14 -16.14
N LEU A 12 11.90 17.35 -15.26
CA LEU A 12 11.84 16.68 -13.97
C LEU A 12 11.61 15.18 -14.11
N ILE A 13 10.71 14.75 -15.00
CA ILE A 13 10.45 13.33 -15.27
C ILE A 13 11.70 12.64 -15.80
N THR A 14 12.38 13.27 -16.79
CA THR A 14 13.62 12.72 -17.35
C THR A 14 14.74 12.71 -16.31
N PHE A 15 14.85 13.73 -15.46
CA PHE A 15 15.80 13.77 -14.36
C PHE A 15 15.59 12.60 -13.39
N PHE A 16 14.36 12.38 -12.89
CA PHE A 16 14.07 11.26 -12.00
C PHE A 16 14.24 9.90 -12.68
N GLY A 17 13.92 9.80 -13.98
CA GLY A 17 14.15 8.58 -14.77
C GLY A 17 15.64 8.26 -14.88
N LEU A 18 16.47 9.21 -15.23
CA LEU A 18 17.93 9.04 -15.31
C LEU A 18 18.56 8.78 -13.94
N LEU A 19 18.04 9.41 -12.88
CA LEU A 19 18.48 9.17 -11.51
C LEU A 19 18.16 7.73 -11.07
N ALA A 20 16.96 7.23 -11.40
CA ALA A 20 16.57 5.85 -11.14
C ALA A 20 17.47 4.84 -11.88
N LEU A 21 17.79 5.11 -13.15
CA LEU A 21 18.73 4.31 -13.92
C LEU A 21 20.15 4.35 -13.32
N GLY A 22 20.61 5.53 -12.87
CA GLY A 22 21.89 5.68 -12.17
C GLY A 22 21.95 4.86 -10.87
N PHE A 23 20.88 4.91 -10.07
CA PHE A 23 20.80 4.13 -8.83
C PHE A 23 20.72 2.63 -9.06
N SER A 24 20.13 2.18 -10.17
CA SER A 24 20.06 0.74 -10.50
C SER A 24 21.44 0.11 -10.76
N GLY A 25 22.44 0.92 -11.15
CA GLY A 25 23.82 0.47 -11.37
C GLY A 25 24.63 0.22 -10.09
N TYR A 26 24.18 0.71 -8.94
CA TYR A 26 24.89 0.55 -7.67
C TYR A 26 24.07 -0.29 -6.71
N GLU A 27 24.60 -1.42 -6.24
CA GLU A 27 23.89 -2.33 -5.32
C GLU A 27 23.39 -1.65 -4.06
N TYR A 28 24.18 -0.74 -3.50
CA TYR A 28 23.86 0.01 -2.29
C TYR A 28 22.68 0.98 -2.48
N LEU A 29 22.42 1.43 -3.71
CA LEU A 29 21.38 2.43 -4.04
C LEU A 29 20.13 1.82 -4.66
N LYS A 30 20.12 0.51 -4.94
CA LYS A 30 18.95 -0.18 -5.53
C LYS A 30 17.65 0.04 -4.75
N GLY A 31 17.73 0.16 -3.42
CA GLY A 31 16.54 0.45 -2.59
C GLY A 31 15.87 1.79 -2.89
N TYR A 32 16.63 2.77 -3.37
CA TYR A 32 16.11 4.11 -3.69
C TYR A 32 15.50 4.20 -5.10
N VAL A 33 15.74 3.22 -5.98
CA VAL A 33 15.18 3.19 -7.35
C VAL A 33 13.66 3.25 -7.30
N PHE A 34 13.04 2.45 -6.45
CA PHE A 34 11.59 2.42 -6.29
C PHE A 34 11.03 3.79 -5.86
N THR A 35 11.64 4.42 -4.86
CA THR A 35 11.25 5.75 -4.38
C THR A 35 11.40 6.81 -5.47
N THR A 36 12.49 6.77 -6.21
CA THR A 36 12.76 7.72 -7.31
C THR A 36 11.74 7.55 -8.44
N MET A 37 11.34 6.31 -8.77
CA MET A 37 10.30 6.05 -9.76
C MET A 37 8.92 6.56 -9.31
N ILE A 38 8.62 6.49 -8.00
CA ILE A 38 7.39 7.10 -7.45
C ILE A 38 7.41 8.61 -7.69
N PHE A 39 8.53 9.30 -7.40
CA PHE A 39 8.64 10.74 -7.65
C PHE A 39 8.49 11.08 -9.13
N ALA A 40 9.03 10.26 -10.03
CA ALA A 40 8.83 10.43 -11.46
C ALA A 40 7.34 10.31 -11.84
N GLY A 41 6.66 9.31 -11.33
CA GLY A 41 5.22 9.09 -11.57
C GLY A 41 4.35 10.22 -11.01
N VAL A 42 4.63 10.67 -9.78
CA VAL A 42 3.92 11.81 -9.15
C VAL A 42 4.14 13.08 -9.96
N THR A 43 5.38 13.35 -10.38
CA THR A 43 5.70 14.52 -11.23
C THR A 43 4.95 14.44 -12.55
N ALA A 44 4.91 13.27 -13.20
CA ALA A 44 4.15 13.09 -14.43
C ALA A 44 2.65 13.35 -14.24
N ALA A 45 2.05 12.86 -13.16
CA ALA A 45 0.64 13.08 -12.87
C ALA A 45 0.31 14.55 -12.54
N LEU A 46 1.23 15.28 -11.89
CA LEU A 46 1.04 16.69 -11.56
C LEU A 46 1.14 17.61 -12.78
N PHE A 47 2.09 17.35 -13.69
CA PHE A 47 2.33 18.21 -14.86
C PHE A 47 1.47 17.82 -16.06
N TYR A 48 1.02 16.57 -16.14
CA TYR A 48 0.23 16.02 -17.24
C TYR A 48 -1.02 15.29 -16.77
N PRO A 49 -1.89 15.91 -15.94
CA PRO A 49 -3.05 15.24 -15.33
C PRO A 49 -4.02 14.65 -16.36
N GLU A 50 -4.14 15.30 -17.54
CA GLU A 50 -5.07 14.88 -18.58
C GLU A 50 -4.84 13.43 -19.04
N TYR A 51 -3.58 13.00 -19.18
CA TYR A 51 -3.23 11.64 -19.59
C TYR A 51 -3.52 10.60 -18.50
N PHE A 52 -3.58 11.01 -17.23
CA PHE A 52 -3.86 10.10 -16.11
C PHE A 52 -5.34 10.06 -15.71
N ILE A 53 -6.12 11.06 -16.12
CA ILE A 53 -7.56 11.11 -15.83
C ILE A 53 -8.34 10.44 -16.96
N GLN A 54 -8.04 10.78 -18.21
CA GLN A 54 -8.80 10.31 -19.37
C GLN A 54 -7.92 10.17 -20.61
N ILE A 55 -8.02 9.04 -21.29
CA ILE A 55 -7.40 8.80 -22.59
C ILE A 55 -8.54 8.60 -23.62
N GLY A 56 -8.78 9.61 -24.43
CA GLY A 56 -9.92 9.63 -25.35
C GLY A 56 -11.25 9.56 -24.58
N ASN A 57 -12.08 8.55 -24.85
CA ASN A 57 -13.35 8.34 -24.14
C ASN A 57 -13.22 7.43 -22.90
N PHE A 58 -12.02 6.95 -22.58
CA PHE A 58 -11.79 6.00 -21.50
C PHE A 58 -11.24 6.70 -20.26
N LYS A 59 -11.96 6.60 -19.13
CA LYS A 59 -11.49 7.11 -17.84
C LYS A 59 -10.50 6.13 -17.22
N VAL A 60 -9.23 6.53 -17.15
CA VAL A 60 -8.14 5.71 -16.58
C VAL A 60 -8.40 5.37 -15.11
N THR A 61 -9.07 6.26 -14.39
CA THR A 61 -9.48 6.03 -13.00
C THR A 61 -10.35 4.78 -12.79
N THR A 62 -11.08 4.34 -13.82
CA THR A 62 -11.87 3.10 -13.75
C THR A 62 -11.01 1.85 -13.60
N LEU A 63 -9.73 1.91 -14.02
CA LEU A 63 -8.78 0.80 -13.88
C LEU A 63 -8.24 0.64 -12.45
N ILE A 64 -8.39 1.64 -11.58
CA ILE A 64 -7.83 1.61 -10.23
C ILE A 64 -8.36 0.40 -9.45
N ILE A 65 -9.68 0.18 -9.46
CA ILE A 65 -10.31 -0.91 -8.72
C ILE A 65 -9.84 -2.29 -9.22
N PRO A 66 -9.92 -2.62 -10.53
CA PRO A 66 -9.42 -3.90 -11.05
C PRO A 66 -7.92 -4.11 -10.77
N LEU A 67 -7.10 -3.07 -10.91
CA LEU A 67 -5.67 -3.18 -10.64
C LEU A 67 -5.39 -3.49 -9.16
N ILE A 68 -6.09 -2.81 -8.24
CA ILE A 68 -5.99 -3.11 -6.81
C ILE A 68 -6.44 -4.56 -6.54
N GLN A 69 -7.52 -5.01 -7.15
CA GLN A 69 -8.01 -6.38 -6.98
C GLN A 69 -6.99 -7.41 -7.48
N ILE A 70 -6.31 -7.17 -8.59
CA ILE A 70 -5.25 -8.05 -9.11
C ILE A 70 -4.06 -8.08 -8.13
N ILE A 71 -3.64 -6.93 -7.60
CA ILE A 71 -2.57 -6.84 -6.61
C ILE A 71 -2.96 -7.61 -5.34
N MET A 72 -4.18 -7.42 -4.84
CA MET A 72 -4.69 -8.10 -3.65
C MET A 72 -4.81 -9.62 -3.86
N PHE A 73 -5.24 -10.05 -5.06
CA PHE A 73 -5.22 -11.46 -5.44
C PHE A 73 -3.79 -12.03 -5.41
N GLY A 74 -2.82 -11.32 -6.04
CA GLY A 74 -1.41 -11.70 -6.01
C GLY A 74 -0.86 -11.82 -4.58
N MET A 75 -1.23 -10.87 -3.70
CA MET A 75 -0.88 -10.95 -2.28
C MET A 75 -1.51 -12.19 -1.62
N GLY A 76 -2.79 -12.48 -1.90
CA GLY A 76 -3.47 -13.67 -1.40
C GLY A 76 -2.81 -14.99 -1.85
N THR A 77 -2.30 -15.07 -3.09
CA THR A 77 -1.57 -16.26 -3.58
C THR A 77 -0.20 -16.43 -2.91
N SER A 78 0.39 -15.35 -2.42
CA SER A 78 1.68 -15.37 -1.73
C SER A 78 1.56 -15.65 -0.23
N MET A 79 0.36 -15.55 0.34
CA MET A 79 0.09 -15.83 1.74
C MET A 79 -0.19 -17.33 1.97
N SER A 80 0.27 -17.82 3.11
CA SER A 80 -0.03 -19.18 3.60
C SER A 80 -0.88 -19.09 4.86
N LEU A 81 -1.75 -20.09 5.07
CA LEU A 81 -2.47 -20.24 6.34
C LEU A 81 -1.50 -20.37 7.54
N ASN A 82 -0.30 -20.90 7.29
CA ASN A 82 0.77 -20.99 8.30
C ASN A 82 1.34 -19.65 8.72
N ASP A 83 1.23 -18.61 7.86
CA ASP A 83 1.68 -17.27 8.21
C ASP A 83 0.84 -16.68 9.35
N PHE A 84 -0.45 -17.07 9.42
CA PHE A 84 -1.31 -16.75 10.56
C PHE A 84 -0.95 -17.52 11.82
N ALA A 85 -0.35 -18.71 11.70
CA ALA A 85 0.15 -19.44 12.86
C ALA A 85 1.36 -18.76 13.50
N SER A 86 2.07 -17.90 12.79
CA SER A 86 3.18 -17.11 13.32
C SER A 86 2.75 -16.07 14.37
N ILE A 87 1.45 -15.72 14.40
CA ILE A 87 0.84 -14.89 15.46
C ILE A 87 1.11 -15.50 16.84
N PHE A 88 0.99 -16.82 16.93
CA PHE A 88 1.19 -17.58 18.18
C PHE A 88 2.68 -17.64 18.60
N LYS A 89 3.61 -17.41 17.66
CA LYS A 89 5.05 -17.43 17.95
C LYS A 89 5.55 -16.12 18.56
N SER A 90 4.95 -14.98 18.23
CA SER A 90 5.34 -13.67 18.74
C SER A 90 4.13 -12.79 19.06
N PRO A 91 3.23 -13.21 19.96
CA PRO A 91 1.96 -12.53 20.21
C PRO A 91 2.16 -11.09 20.70
N LYS A 92 3.15 -10.83 21.55
CA LYS A 92 3.46 -9.49 22.07
C LYS A 92 3.84 -8.50 20.96
N GLY A 93 4.72 -8.90 20.04
CA GLY A 93 5.17 -8.06 18.93
C GLY A 93 4.03 -7.74 17.96
N VAL A 94 3.20 -8.74 17.65
CA VAL A 94 2.03 -8.57 16.79
C VAL A 94 1.00 -7.65 17.43
N MET A 95 0.67 -7.84 18.71
CA MET A 95 -0.29 -6.98 19.41
C MET A 95 0.19 -5.53 19.47
N ILE A 96 1.45 -5.30 19.81
CA ILE A 96 2.02 -3.94 19.82
C ILE A 96 1.94 -3.31 18.44
N GLY A 97 2.34 -4.03 17.38
CA GLY A 97 2.33 -3.50 16.02
C GLY A 97 0.91 -3.20 15.51
N VAL A 98 -0.04 -4.09 15.71
CA VAL A 98 -1.44 -3.89 15.31
C VAL A 98 -2.08 -2.75 16.10
N THR A 99 -1.83 -2.67 17.42
CA THR A 99 -2.35 -1.58 18.26
C THR A 99 -1.73 -0.23 17.86
N ALA A 100 -0.44 -0.19 17.54
CA ALA A 100 0.19 1.02 17.04
C ALA A 100 -0.39 1.44 15.69
N GLN A 101 -0.59 0.52 14.78
CA GLN A 101 -1.13 0.79 13.43
C GLN A 101 -2.59 1.24 13.47
N LEU A 102 -3.44 0.58 14.23
CA LEU A 102 -4.89 0.85 14.26
C LEU A 102 -5.32 1.80 15.38
N GLY A 103 -4.42 2.12 16.31
CA GLY A 103 -4.68 3.06 17.42
C GLY A 103 -3.90 4.35 17.28
N ILE A 104 -2.57 4.30 17.28
CA ILE A 104 -1.72 5.50 17.30
C ILE A 104 -1.77 6.24 15.96
N MET A 105 -1.67 5.52 14.84
CA MET A 105 -1.65 6.14 13.51
C MET A 105 -2.92 6.93 13.17
N PRO A 106 -4.15 6.43 13.43
CA PRO A 106 -5.37 7.21 13.25
C PRO A 106 -5.42 8.50 14.09
N ILE A 107 -4.96 8.44 15.33
CA ILE A 107 -4.90 9.61 16.21
C ILE A 107 -3.93 10.66 15.67
N ILE A 108 -2.75 10.23 15.22
CA ILE A 108 -1.77 11.14 14.58
C ILE A 108 -2.36 11.74 13.31
N GLY A 109 -3.01 10.93 12.45
CA GLY A 109 -3.68 11.40 11.25
C GLY A 109 -4.75 12.46 11.56
N PHE A 110 -5.55 12.24 12.59
CA PHE A 110 -6.57 13.18 13.03
C PHE A 110 -5.99 14.50 13.56
N ILE A 111 -4.95 14.42 14.40
CA ILE A 111 -4.25 15.61 14.93
C ILE A 111 -3.65 16.43 13.77
N LEU A 112 -3.00 15.76 12.80
CA LEU A 112 -2.43 16.42 11.62
C LEU A 112 -3.53 17.09 10.77
N ALA A 113 -4.66 16.41 10.56
CA ALA A 113 -5.80 16.96 9.83
C ALA A 113 -6.33 18.23 10.49
N LYS A 114 -6.45 18.26 11.82
CA LYS A 114 -6.91 19.44 12.58
C LYS A 114 -5.91 20.61 12.52
N ILE A 115 -4.63 20.33 12.64
CA ILE A 115 -3.60 21.40 12.66
C ILE A 115 -3.41 22.01 11.27
N SER A 116 -3.60 21.22 10.22
CA SER A 116 -3.30 21.64 8.84
C SER A 116 -4.27 22.65 8.25
N ASN A 117 -5.46 22.85 8.84
CA ASN A 117 -6.52 23.76 8.36
C ASN A 117 -6.87 23.60 6.87
N PHE A 118 -6.77 22.38 6.33
CA PHE A 118 -7.16 22.06 4.96
C PHE A 118 -8.68 21.98 4.79
N PRO A 119 -9.18 22.07 3.55
CA PRO A 119 -10.58 21.79 3.26
C PRO A 119 -11.02 20.43 3.83
N PRO A 120 -12.30 20.26 4.20
CA PRO A 120 -12.81 19.07 4.89
C PRO A 120 -12.49 17.75 4.16
N GLU A 121 -12.53 17.75 2.84
CA GLU A 121 -12.24 16.58 2.01
C GLU A 121 -10.76 16.15 2.13
N ILE A 122 -9.84 17.13 2.16
CA ILE A 122 -8.41 16.87 2.32
C ILE A 122 -8.12 16.42 3.76
N ALA A 123 -8.74 17.06 4.74
CA ALA A 123 -8.61 16.68 6.15
C ALA A 123 -9.08 15.23 6.37
N ALA A 124 -10.24 14.85 5.82
CA ALA A 124 -10.73 13.48 5.84
C ALA A 124 -9.79 12.50 5.14
N GLY A 125 -9.17 12.92 4.02
CA GLY A 125 -8.13 12.13 3.33
C GLY A 125 -6.90 11.85 4.19
N ILE A 126 -6.44 12.84 4.99
CA ILE A 126 -5.32 12.66 5.93
C ILE A 126 -5.68 11.67 7.03
N VAL A 127 -6.89 11.76 7.58
CA VAL A 127 -7.40 10.79 8.56
C VAL A 127 -7.48 9.40 7.95
N LEU A 128 -7.96 9.27 6.70
CA LEU A 128 -8.06 8.00 5.99
C LEU A 128 -6.68 7.31 5.84
N ILE A 129 -5.64 8.07 5.54
CA ILE A 129 -4.27 7.53 5.48
C ILE A 129 -3.87 6.96 6.85
N GLY A 130 -4.16 7.67 7.94
CA GLY A 130 -3.90 7.20 9.30
C GLY A 130 -4.70 5.94 9.68
N CYS A 131 -5.94 5.82 9.21
CA CYS A 131 -6.83 4.68 9.47
C CYS A 131 -6.57 3.48 8.56
N SER A 132 -5.73 3.63 7.52
CA SER A 132 -5.43 2.57 6.57
C SER A 132 -4.39 1.58 7.12
N PRO A 133 -4.51 0.28 6.80
CA PRO A 133 -3.49 -0.69 7.17
C PRO A 133 -2.18 -0.42 6.44
N SER A 134 -1.06 -0.89 6.99
CA SER A 134 0.25 -0.74 6.35
C SER A 134 0.29 -1.47 5.00
N GLY A 135 1.00 -0.89 4.03
CA GLY A 135 1.14 -1.46 2.69
C GLY A 135 2.32 -2.43 2.55
N VAL A 136 2.37 -3.13 1.42
CA VAL A 136 3.47 -4.06 1.05
C VAL A 136 4.84 -3.37 1.09
N ALA A 137 4.89 -2.06 0.83
CA ALA A 137 6.12 -1.27 0.89
C ALA A 137 6.79 -1.31 2.27
N SER A 138 6.00 -1.43 3.37
CA SER A 138 6.57 -1.57 4.72
C SER A 138 7.36 -2.86 4.89
N ASN A 139 6.95 -3.96 4.24
CA ASN A 139 7.67 -5.23 4.26
C ASN A 139 8.99 -5.14 3.49
N VAL A 140 9.01 -4.40 2.37
CA VAL A 140 10.25 -4.13 1.62
C VAL A 140 11.21 -3.31 2.47
N MET A 141 10.72 -2.28 3.16
CA MET A 141 11.55 -1.48 4.08
C MET A 141 12.08 -2.29 5.25
N ALA A 142 11.26 -3.18 5.84
CA ALA A 142 11.69 -4.09 6.89
C ALA A 142 12.80 -5.05 6.41
N TYR A 143 12.69 -5.55 5.16
CA TYR A 143 13.72 -6.38 4.54
C TYR A 143 15.02 -5.61 4.34
N LEU A 144 14.97 -4.42 3.74
CA LEU A 144 16.14 -3.57 3.50
C LEU A 144 16.83 -3.13 4.80
N ALA A 145 16.05 -2.88 5.86
CA ALA A 145 16.55 -2.55 7.18
C ALA A 145 17.09 -3.77 7.96
N LYS A 146 17.08 -4.97 7.38
CA LYS A 146 17.43 -6.24 8.04
C LYS A 146 16.64 -6.47 9.35
N ALA A 147 15.39 -5.96 9.40
CA ALA A 147 14.47 -6.12 10.52
C ALA A 147 13.73 -7.48 10.44
N ASN A 148 12.88 -7.75 11.41
CA ASN A 148 12.09 -8.98 11.43
C ASN A 148 10.96 -8.94 10.38
N LEU A 149 11.27 -9.42 9.17
CA LEU A 149 10.36 -9.46 8.04
C LEU A 149 9.11 -10.29 8.33
N ALA A 150 9.25 -11.42 9.03
CA ALA A 150 8.12 -12.28 9.36
C ALA A 150 7.10 -11.56 10.26
N LEU A 151 7.58 -10.79 11.24
CA LEU A 151 6.73 -9.96 12.08
C LEU A 151 6.03 -8.86 11.27
N SER A 152 6.74 -8.19 10.37
CA SER A 152 6.19 -7.14 9.50
C SER A 152 5.06 -7.68 8.61
N ILE A 153 5.26 -8.81 7.94
CA ILE A 153 4.26 -9.48 7.11
C ILE A 153 3.04 -9.87 7.94
N THR A 154 3.27 -10.42 9.15
CA THR A 154 2.17 -10.85 10.03
C THR A 154 1.31 -9.65 10.46
N ILE A 155 1.92 -8.54 10.90
CA ILE A 155 1.19 -7.32 11.29
C ILE A 155 0.38 -6.78 10.11
N THR A 156 1.01 -6.66 8.93
CA THR A 156 0.34 -6.17 7.72
C THR A 156 -0.85 -7.05 7.34
N SER A 157 -0.69 -8.37 7.38
CA SER A 157 -1.76 -9.32 7.04
C SER A 157 -2.95 -9.21 7.98
N ILE A 158 -2.70 -9.14 9.28
CA ILE A 158 -3.76 -9.00 10.30
C ILE A 158 -4.46 -7.65 10.14
N ALA A 159 -3.69 -6.57 10.06
CA ALA A 159 -4.24 -5.23 9.89
C ALA A 159 -5.12 -5.14 8.62
N THR A 160 -4.67 -5.73 7.51
CA THR A 160 -5.43 -5.75 6.25
C THR A 160 -6.73 -6.54 6.35
N LEU A 161 -6.75 -7.67 7.07
CA LEU A 161 -7.96 -8.47 7.26
C LEU A 161 -8.98 -7.80 8.17
N ILE A 162 -8.52 -7.06 9.17
CA ILE A 162 -9.39 -6.35 10.11
C ILE A 162 -9.83 -4.98 9.56
N ALA A 163 -9.07 -4.41 8.63
CA ALA A 163 -9.32 -3.09 8.05
C ALA A 163 -10.76 -2.85 7.56
N PRO A 164 -11.44 -3.79 6.87
CA PRO A 164 -12.81 -3.55 6.40
C PRO A 164 -13.80 -3.17 7.50
N PHE A 165 -13.53 -3.57 8.72
CA PHE A 165 -14.37 -3.28 9.87
C PHE A 165 -13.85 -2.07 10.66
N ILE A 166 -12.57 -2.05 10.96
CA ILE A 166 -11.95 -1.03 11.81
C ILE A 166 -11.79 0.31 11.07
N THR A 167 -11.38 0.30 9.79
CA THR A 167 -11.14 1.56 9.05
C THR A 167 -12.43 2.38 8.90
N PRO A 168 -13.60 1.84 8.47
CA PRO A 168 -14.83 2.62 8.40
C PRO A 168 -15.30 3.14 9.75
N LEU A 169 -15.11 2.34 10.82
CA LEU A 169 -15.45 2.75 12.17
C LEU A 169 -14.58 3.92 12.64
N LEU A 170 -13.27 3.82 12.47
CA LEU A 170 -12.34 4.89 12.83
C LEU A 170 -12.57 6.14 11.97
N MET A 171 -12.87 5.97 10.68
CA MET A 171 -13.20 7.09 9.81
C MET A 171 -14.48 7.80 10.26
N SER A 172 -15.53 7.07 10.59
CA SER A 172 -16.75 7.68 11.12
C SER A 172 -16.50 8.42 12.45
N LEU A 173 -15.66 7.86 13.32
CA LEU A 173 -15.35 8.44 14.62
C LEU A 173 -14.48 9.71 14.51
N LEU A 174 -13.46 9.68 13.64
CA LEU A 174 -12.43 10.71 13.56
C LEU A 174 -12.68 11.70 12.42
N ALA A 175 -13.08 11.22 11.24
CA ALA A 175 -13.33 12.06 10.07
C ALA A 175 -14.80 12.47 9.91
N GLY A 176 -15.71 11.87 10.66
CA GLY A 176 -17.13 12.26 10.68
C GLY A 176 -17.37 13.71 11.10
N GLU A 177 -16.40 14.34 11.75
CA GLU A 177 -16.39 15.78 12.04
C GLU A 177 -16.22 16.64 10.77
N PHE A 178 -15.56 16.12 9.76
CA PHE A 178 -15.23 16.83 8.52
C PHE A 178 -16.23 16.55 7.40
N ILE A 179 -16.63 15.27 7.25
CA ILE A 179 -17.51 14.79 6.17
C ILE A 179 -18.46 13.71 6.69
N GLU A 180 -19.64 13.59 6.08
CA GLU A 180 -20.55 12.47 6.36
C GLU A 180 -19.97 11.16 5.79
N ILE A 181 -19.94 10.11 6.60
CA ILE A 181 -19.39 8.81 6.24
C ILE A 181 -20.45 7.73 6.41
N ASP A 182 -20.78 7.08 5.30
CA ASP A 182 -21.59 5.86 5.31
C ASP A 182 -20.68 4.65 5.63
N ILE A 183 -20.72 4.22 6.89
CA ILE A 183 -19.91 3.10 7.40
C ILE A 183 -20.16 1.82 6.61
N PHE A 184 -21.44 1.50 6.32
CA PHE A 184 -21.80 0.25 5.65
C PHE A 184 -21.37 0.24 4.18
N ALA A 185 -21.58 1.34 3.46
CA ALA A 185 -21.13 1.48 2.08
C ALA A 185 -19.62 1.40 1.97
N MET A 186 -18.89 2.07 2.90
CA MET A 186 -17.43 2.02 2.96
C MET A 186 -16.93 0.62 3.29
N MET A 187 -17.50 -0.04 4.30
CA MET A 187 -17.16 -1.40 4.70
C MET A 187 -17.34 -2.38 3.54
N TRP A 188 -18.48 -2.31 2.84
CA TRP A 188 -18.78 -3.17 1.70
C TRP A 188 -17.84 -2.94 0.52
N SER A 189 -17.45 -1.70 0.28
CA SER A 189 -16.47 -1.34 -0.76
C SER A 189 -15.10 -1.94 -0.47
N ILE A 190 -14.63 -1.84 0.78
CA ILE A 190 -13.34 -2.40 1.21
C ILE A 190 -13.37 -3.95 1.13
N ILE A 191 -14.46 -4.60 1.55
CA ILE A 191 -14.62 -6.06 1.44
C ILE A 191 -14.49 -6.51 -0.01
N LYS A 192 -15.20 -5.87 -0.94
CA LYS A 192 -15.13 -6.19 -2.38
C LYS A 192 -13.74 -5.97 -2.96
N MET A 193 -13.04 -4.93 -2.51
CA MET A 193 -11.78 -4.51 -3.09
C MET A 193 -10.59 -5.31 -2.52
N ILE A 194 -10.66 -5.75 -1.26
CA ILE A 194 -9.56 -6.36 -0.53
C ILE A 194 -9.85 -7.83 -0.18
N ILE A 195 -10.93 -8.10 0.57
CA ILE A 195 -11.16 -9.44 1.14
C ILE A 195 -11.48 -10.48 0.06
N ILE A 196 -12.34 -10.13 -0.90
CA ILE A 196 -12.71 -11.07 -1.96
C ILE A 196 -11.50 -11.49 -2.81
N PRO A 197 -10.66 -10.56 -3.31
CA PRO A 197 -9.47 -10.93 -4.06
C PRO A 197 -8.43 -11.70 -3.24
N ILE A 198 -8.16 -11.28 -1.99
CA ILE A 198 -7.23 -12.01 -1.12
C ILE A 198 -7.74 -13.43 -0.83
N GLY A 199 -9.02 -13.58 -0.49
CA GLY A 199 -9.63 -14.87 -0.22
C GLY A 199 -9.58 -15.79 -1.43
N SER A 200 -9.85 -15.28 -2.62
CA SER A 200 -9.74 -16.05 -3.88
C SER A 200 -8.29 -16.44 -4.18
N GLY A 201 -7.32 -15.57 -3.93
CA GLY A 201 -5.89 -15.85 -4.05
C GLY A 201 -5.41 -16.94 -3.09
N LEU A 202 -5.83 -16.87 -1.83
CA LEU A 202 -5.51 -17.86 -0.81
C LEU A 202 -6.12 -19.23 -1.14
N LEU A 203 -7.37 -19.25 -1.62
CA LEU A 203 -8.04 -20.47 -2.08
C LEU A 203 -7.33 -21.08 -3.28
N PHE A 204 -6.95 -20.25 -4.25
CA PHE A 204 -6.17 -20.67 -5.43
C PHE A 204 -4.84 -21.31 -5.01
N ASN A 205 -4.11 -20.69 -4.06
CA ASN A 205 -2.87 -21.24 -3.52
C ASN A 205 -3.09 -22.61 -2.86
N LYS A 206 -4.16 -22.75 -2.06
CA LYS A 206 -4.53 -24.01 -1.41
C LYS A 206 -4.89 -25.10 -2.42
N LEU A 207 -5.65 -24.77 -3.48
CA LEU A 207 -6.10 -25.75 -4.49
C LEU A 207 -4.97 -26.22 -5.41
N ARG A 208 -4.04 -25.32 -5.78
CA ARG A 208 -2.93 -25.64 -6.67
C ARG A 208 -1.78 -26.38 -5.98
N GLY A 209 -1.87 -26.55 -4.67
CA GLY A 209 -0.86 -27.21 -3.84
C GLY A 209 0.50 -26.51 -3.95
N ASN A 210 1.19 -26.36 -2.89
CA ASN A 210 2.51 -25.75 -2.58
C ASN A 210 3.56 -25.54 -3.72
N ARG A 211 3.21 -25.70 -4.99
CA ARG A 211 4.12 -25.62 -6.13
C ARG A 211 4.60 -24.19 -6.44
N VAL A 212 3.82 -23.19 -6.05
CA VAL A 212 4.21 -21.76 -6.27
C VAL A 212 5.15 -21.29 -5.17
N THR A 213 4.96 -21.76 -3.95
CA THR A 213 5.83 -21.44 -2.80
C THR A 213 7.26 -21.96 -2.98
N VAL A 214 7.43 -23.10 -3.67
CA VAL A 214 8.76 -23.69 -3.95
C VAL A 214 9.60 -22.81 -4.89
N SER A 215 9.00 -22.10 -5.83
CA SER A 215 9.76 -21.23 -6.77
C SER A 215 10.38 -20.01 -6.07
N TYR A 216 9.68 -19.42 -5.09
CA TYR A 216 10.20 -18.28 -4.32
C TYR A 216 11.21 -18.72 -3.24
N THR A 217 11.08 -19.93 -2.69
CA THR A 217 12.07 -20.46 -1.75
C THR A 217 13.38 -20.83 -2.42
N HIS A 218 13.36 -21.28 -3.68
CA HIS A 218 14.58 -21.52 -4.44
C HIS A 218 15.33 -20.24 -4.82
N LEU A 219 14.63 -19.17 -5.14
CA LEU A 219 15.24 -17.85 -5.32
C LEU A 219 15.86 -17.33 -4.03
N ARG A 220 15.23 -17.60 -2.88
CA ARG A 220 15.72 -17.20 -1.56
C ARG A 220 16.95 -18.00 -1.09
N ALA A 221 17.06 -19.26 -1.47
CA ALA A 221 18.20 -20.10 -1.12
C ALA A 221 19.49 -19.67 -1.84
N HIS A 222 19.37 -19.17 -3.08
CA HIS A 222 20.51 -18.65 -3.83
C HIS A 222 21.00 -17.27 -3.36
N GLU A 223 20.15 -16.49 -2.65
CA GLU A 223 20.53 -15.19 -2.09
C GLU A 223 21.19 -15.27 -0.70
N THR A 224 21.11 -16.42 -0.03
CA THR A 224 21.74 -16.64 1.29
C THR A 224 23.11 -17.31 1.23
N GLU A 225 23.55 -17.73 0.04
CA GLU A 225 24.88 -18.34 -0.18
C GLU A 225 25.88 -17.43 -0.92
N ALA A 226 25.56 -16.15 -1.13
CA ALA A 226 26.46 -15.18 -1.77
C ALA A 226 26.95 -14.13 -0.78
#